data_2ec00ef8b5de44ad7d7263cc0894e6bb
#
_entry.id   2ec00ef8b5de44ad7d7263cc0894e6bb
#
_cell.length_a   1.000
_cell.length_b   1.000
_cell.length_c   1.000
_cell.angle_alpha   90.00
_cell.angle_beta   90.00
_cell.angle_gamma   90.00
#
_symmetry.space_group_name_H-M   'P 1'
#
loop_
_entity.id
_entity.type
_entity.pdbx_description
1 polymer ?
#
loop_
_entity_poly.entity_id
_entity_poly.type
_entity_poly.pdbx_seq_one_letter_code
_entity_poly.pdbx_strand_id
1 'polypeptide(L)'
;LWGILENQTFERMFAHPRSKLNLFAEMNAGKVILINTAKDLLKEQGTEIFGRFFIAMIAQAAQERATLPSSKRTPTIVYIDEAQDYFDRNIGLILAQARKFNVGMVLAHQYLGQLEPKLQEAFAANTAIKFAGGVSAKDARSLAPMLYCQPELIEAQSKGSFAAHVRGQTKSAVPLSFPFGYLEDLPRMTNAERRALQAARSPVKLLHHVQGSLIPTQARHGNHGA
;
A
#
# COMPACT_ATOMS: atom_id res chain seq x y z
N LEU A 1 15.63 -10.63 -9.74
CA LEU A 1 14.42 -11.43 -10.06
C LEU A 1 14.42 -12.78 -9.34
N TRP A 2 15.55 -13.52 -9.35
CA TRP A 2 15.67 -14.84 -8.72
C TRP A 2 15.31 -14.82 -7.22
N GLY A 3 15.84 -13.89 -6.42
CA GLY A 3 15.55 -13.81 -5.00
C GLY A 3 14.08 -13.55 -4.64
N ILE A 4 13.30 -13.03 -5.59
CA ILE A 4 11.86 -12.86 -5.43
C ILE A 4 11.13 -14.18 -5.70
N LEU A 5 11.54 -14.90 -6.75
CA LEU A 5 10.89 -16.14 -7.17
C LEU A 5 11.22 -17.33 -6.26
N GLU A 6 12.29 -17.26 -5.47
CA GLU A 6 12.59 -18.25 -4.43
C GLU A 6 11.58 -18.25 -3.26
N ASN A 7 10.82 -17.16 -3.10
CA ASN A 7 9.74 -17.12 -2.13
C ASN A 7 8.49 -17.76 -2.73
N GLN A 8 8.06 -18.90 -2.19
CA GLN A 8 6.87 -19.63 -2.65
C GLN A 8 5.60 -18.78 -2.73
N THR A 9 5.49 -17.74 -1.90
CA THR A 9 4.35 -16.82 -1.92
C THR A 9 4.36 -15.99 -3.20
N PHE A 10 5.51 -15.48 -3.60
CA PHE A 10 5.66 -14.76 -4.86
C PHE A 10 5.49 -15.66 -6.08
N GLU A 11 6.08 -16.85 -6.05
CA GLU A 11 5.90 -17.83 -7.11
C GLU A 11 4.42 -18.11 -7.37
N ARG A 12 3.66 -18.39 -6.31
CA ARG A 12 2.21 -18.64 -6.41
C ARG A 12 1.41 -17.44 -6.91
N MET A 13 1.84 -16.23 -6.57
CA MET A 13 1.18 -15.00 -7.01
C MET A 13 1.44 -14.69 -8.48
N PHE A 14 2.68 -14.86 -8.94
CA PHE A 14 3.12 -14.40 -10.25
C PHE A 14 3.23 -15.50 -11.32
N ALA A 15 3.29 -16.78 -10.95
CA ALA A 15 3.39 -17.89 -11.89
C ALA A 15 2.05 -18.32 -12.50
N HIS A 16 0.96 -17.56 -12.31
CA HIS A 16 -0.32 -17.91 -12.90
C HIS A 16 -0.44 -17.39 -14.33
N PRO A 17 -0.84 -18.23 -15.31
CA PRO A 17 -0.85 -17.86 -16.74
C PRO A 17 -1.86 -16.76 -17.09
N ARG A 18 -2.79 -16.43 -16.20
CA ARG A 18 -3.77 -15.36 -16.40
C ARG A 18 -3.72 -14.39 -15.25
N SER A 19 -3.62 -13.09 -15.55
CA SER A 19 -3.79 -12.06 -14.53
C SER A 19 -5.22 -12.10 -13.99
N LYS A 20 -5.35 -12.16 -12.66
CA LYS A 20 -6.64 -12.17 -11.96
C LYS A 20 -7.03 -10.81 -11.43
N LEU A 21 -6.11 -9.85 -11.46
CA LEU A 21 -6.30 -8.51 -10.94
C LEU A 21 -6.18 -7.50 -12.08
N ASN A 22 -7.24 -6.75 -12.33
CA ASN A 22 -7.25 -5.60 -13.22
C ASN A 22 -7.56 -4.35 -12.38
N LEU A 23 -6.53 -3.66 -11.90
CA LEU A 23 -6.70 -2.50 -11.03
C LEU A 23 -7.51 -1.38 -11.67
N PHE A 24 -7.35 -1.14 -12.96
CA PHE A 24 -8.15 -0.14 -13.67
C PHE A 24 -9.66 -0.46 -13.59
N ALA A 25 -10.05 -1.70 -13.88
CA ALA A 25 -11.44 -2.13 -13.81
C ALA A 25 -11.98 -2.09 -12.37
N GLU A 26 -11.22 -2.62 -11.40
CA GLU A 26 -11.61 -2.69 -9.99
C GLU A 26 -11.76 -1.30 -9.36
N MET A 27 -10.84 -0.39 -9.63
CA MET A 27 -10.88 1.00 -9.17
C MET A 27 -12.10 1.75 -9.75
N ASN A 28 -12.42 1.55 -11.02
CA ASN A 28 -13.57 2.20 -11.64
C ASN A 28 -14.91 1.57 -11.22
N ALA A 29 -14.89 0.30 -10.82
CA ALA A 29 -16.05 -0.36 -10.21
C ALA A 29 -16.31 0.03 -8.75
N GLY A 30 -15.45 0.88 -8.14
CA GLY A 30 -15.58 1.34 -6.75
C GLY A 30 -15.37 0.23 -5.72
N LYS A 31 -14.56 -0.77 -6.03
CA LYS A 31 -14.31 -1.90 -5.13
C LYS A 31 -13.29 -1.54 -4.03
N VAL A 32 -13.45 -2.19 -2.88
CA VAL A 32 -12.44 -2.19 -1.82
C VAL A 32 -11.41 -3.27 -2.12
N ILE A 33 -10.14 -2.85 -2.26
CA ILE A 33 -9.00 -3.72 -2.54
C ILE A 33 -8.09 -3.71 -1.33
N LEU A 34 -7.86 -4.88 -0.74
CA LEU A 34 -6.96 -5.07 0.39
C LEU A 34 -5.70 -5.78 -0.08
N ILE A 35 -4.55 -5.13 0.09
CA ILE A 35 -3.24 -5.65 -0.28
C ILE A 35 -2.49 -5.93 1.02
N ASN A 36 -2.23 -7.20 1.29
CA ASN A 36 -1.49 -7.61 2.48
C ASN A 36 0.01 -7.70 2.17
N THR A 37 0.77 -6.78 2.74
CA THR A 37 2.23 -6.69 2.62
C THR A 37 2.95 -7.18 3.88
N ALA A 38 2.38 -8.15 4.59
CA ALA A 38 2.91 -8.64 5.86
C ALA A 38 4.38 -9.08 5.76
N LYS A 39 5.25 -8.46 6.56
CA LYS A 39 6.70 -8.73 6.61
C LYS A 39 7.00 -10.19 6.99
N ASP A 40 6.17 -10.78 7.83
CA ASP A 40 6.29 -12.19 8.25
C ASP A 40 6.19 -13.17 7.07
N LEU A 41 5.38 -12.86 6.06
CA LEU A 41 5.18 -13.70 4.88
C LEU A 41 6.19 -13.41 3.77
N LEU A 42 6.52 -12.15 3.56
CA LEU A 42 7.28 -11.71 2.41
C LEU A 42 8.75 -11.41 2.73
N LYS A 43 9.12 -11.37 4.01
CA LYS A 43 10.37 -10.79 4.52
C LYS A 43 10.50 -9.31 4.14
N GLU A 44 11.45 -8.60 4.72
CA GLU A 44 11.56 -7.15 4.56
C GLU A 44 11.74 -6.73 3.09
N GLN A 45 12.70 -7.29 2.39
CA GLN A 45 12.94 -7.00 0.97
C GLN A 45 11.75 -7.35 0.07
N GLY A 46 11.09 -8.48 0.36
CA GLY A 46 9.91 -8.90 -0.38
C GLY A 46 8.74 -7.95 -0.19
N THR A 47 8.53 -7.46 1.03
CA THR A 47 7.51 -6.47 1.36
C THR A 47 7.72 -5.17 0.60
N GLU A 48 8.93 -4.63 0.58
CA GLU A 48 9.27 -3.41 -0.16
C GLU A 48 8.97 -3.55 -1.66
N ILE A 49 9.50 -4.61 -2.26
CA ILE A 49 9.32 -4.85 -3.70
C ILE A 49 7.85 -5.02 -4.05
N PHE A 50 7.11 -5.77 -3.23
CA PHE A 50 5.69 -6.02 -3.45
C PHE A 50 4.86 -4.75 -3.33
N GLY A 51 5.11 -3.95 -2.30
CA GLY A 51 4.41 -2.68 -2.12
C GLY A 51 4.71 -1.69 -3.25
N ARG A 52 5.97 -1.53 -3.65
CA ARG A 52 6.38 -0.67 -4.78
C ARG A 52 5.76 -1.14 -6.10
N PHE A 53 5.66 -2.45 -6.31
CA PHE A 53 5.01 -3.03 -7.48
C PHE A 53 3.52 -2.64 -7.54
N PHE A 54 2.78 -2.75 -6.42
CA PHE A 54 1.38 -2.34 -6.39
C PHE A 54 1.20 -0.83 -6.56
N ILE A 55 2.09 -0.02 -5.98
CA ILE A 55 2.07 1.42 -6.19
C ILE A 55 2.26 1.76 -7.67
N ALA A 56 3.20 1.11 -8.35
CA ALA A 56 3.41 1.28 -9.79
C ALA A 56 2.19 0.86 -10.61
N MET A 57 1.56 -0.27 -10.26
CA MET A 57 0.32 -0.72 -10.90
C MET A 57 -0.85 0.26 -10.69
N ILE A 58 -0.98 0.82 -9.49
CA ILE A 58 -2.00 1.85 -9.19
C ILE A 58 -1.73 3.11 -10.01
N ALA A 59 -0.45 3.52 -10.13
CA ALA A 59 -0.05 4.65 -10.96
C ALA A 59 -0.44 4.45 -12.42
N GLN A 60 -0.15 3.27 -12.96
CA GLN A 60 -0.52 2.90 -14.32
C GLN A 60 -2.04 2.92 -14.50
N ALA A 61 -2.79 2.25 -13.61
CA ALA A 61 -4.25 2.23 -13.67
C ALA A 61 -4.87 3.64 -13.55
N ALA A 62 -4.25 4.52 -12.75
CA ALA A 62 -4.65 5.92 -12.67
C ALA A 62 -4.41 6.65 -14.01
N GLN A 63 -3.26 6.43 -14.65
CA GLN A 63 -2.95 7.04 -15.95
C GLN A 63 -3.88 6.54 -17.06
N GLU A 64 -4.25 5.26 -17.05
CA GLU A 64 -5.22 4.68 -17.99
C GLU A 64 -6.58 5.39 -17.92
N ARG A 65 -6.94 5.99 -16.77
CA ARG A 65 -8.14 6.83 -16.64
C ARG A 65 -8.14 8.09 -17.51
N ALA A 66 -7.00 8.46 -18.11
CA ALA A 66 -6.96 9.54 -19.09
C ALA A 66 -7.91 9.27 -20.27
N THR A 67 -8.16 8.01 -20.59
CA THR A 67 -9.10 7.57 -21.65
C THR A 67 -10.57 7.80 -21.27
N LEU A 68 -10.87 8.02 -19.99
CA LEU A 68 -12.23 8.24 -19.49
C LEU A 68 -12.50 9.73 -19.30
N PRO A 69 -13.73 10.19 -19.60
CA PRO A 69 -14.19 11.51 -19.18
C PRO A 69 -14.05 11.67 -17.64
N SER A 70 -13.71 12.86 -17.16
CA SER A 70 -13.52 13.12 -15.73
C SER A 70 -14.74 12.74 -14.88
N SER A 71 -15.95 12.95 -15.40
CA SER A 71 -17.20 12.60 -14.74
C SER A 71 -17.44 11.08 -14.56
N LYS A 72 -16.71 10.24 -15.31
CA LYS A 72 -16.80 8.78 -15.21
C LYS A 72 -15.67 8.14 -14.40
N ARG A 73 -14.76 8.95 -13.85
CA ARG A 73 -13.67 8.46 -13.01
C ARG A 73 -14.14 8.32 -11.57
N THR A 74 -14.39 7.11 -11.12
CA THR A 74 -14.80 6.83 -9.74
C THR A 74 -13.73 7.31 -8.77
N PRO A 75 -14.05 8.14 -7.76
CA PRO A 75 -13.09 8.54 -6.74
C PRO A 75 -12.46 7.32 -6.09
N THR A 76 -11.14 7.29 -6.02
CA THR A 76 -10.39 6.20 -5.42
C THR A 76 -9.43 6.77 -4.40
N ILE A 77 -9.45 6.26 -3.17
CA ILE A 77 -8.51 6.63 -2.12
C ILE A 77 -7.58 5.45 -1.84
N VAL A 78 -6.30 5.70 -1.91
CA VAL A 78 -5.25 4.72 -1.61
C VAL A 78 -4.69 5.02 -0.23
N TYR A 79 -4.87 4.09 0.71
CA TYR A 79 -4.30 4.17 2.05
C TYR A 79 -3.04 3.32 2.08
N ILE A 80 -1.92 3.91 2.51
CA ILE A 80 -0.64 3.23 2.67
C ILE A 80 -0.16 3.45 4.09
N ASP A 81 -0.20 2.39 4.88
CA ASP A 81 0.39 2.35 6.19
C ASP A 81 1.88 1.97 6.10
N GLU A 82 2.70 2.43 7.05
CA GLU A 82 4.17 2.27 7.03
C GLU A 82 4.77 2.67 5.67
N ALA A 83 4.29 3.81 5.13
CA ALA A 83 4.58 4.24 3.77
C ALA A 83 6.09 4.43 3.50
N GLN A 84 6.91 4.63 4.55
CA GLN A 84 8.38 4.74 4.43
C GLN A 84 9.01 3.50 3.79
N ASP A 85 8.42 2.31 3.93
CA ASP A 85 8.93 1.07 3.35
C ASP A 85 8.79 1.05 1.81
N TYR A 86 7.92 1.90 1.27
CA TYR A 86 7.56 1.90 -0.16
C TYR A 86 7.95 3.18 -0.88
N PHE A 87 8.57 4.12 -0.20
CA PHE A 87 8.94 5.40 -0.80
C PHE A 87 9.97 5.22 -1.91
N ASP A 88 9.56 5.63 -3.11
CA ASP A 88 10.41 5.71 -4.29
C ASP A 88 10.00 6.92 -5.14
N ARG A 89 10.66 7.08 -6.29
CA ARG A 89 10.37 8.16 -7.25
C ARG A 89 8.91 8.11 -7.77
N ASN A 90 8.29 6.92 -7.80
CA ASN A 90 6.94 6.75 -8.34
C ASN A 90 5.89 7.36 -7.41
N ILE A 91 6.07 7.29 -6.09
CA ILE A 91 5.14 7.93 -5.15
C ILE A 91 5.10 9.45 -5.38
N GLY A 92 6.24 10.11 -5.57
CA GLY A 92 6.30 11.54 -5.88
C GLY A 92 5.53 11.88 -7.16
N LEU A 93 5.67 11.07 -8.20
CA LEU A 93 4.94 11.24 -9.46
C LEU A 93 3.42 11.02 -9.27
N ILE A 94 3.02 10.00 -8.51
CA ILE A 94 1.61 9.75 -8.24
C ILE A 94 1.01 10.91 -7.46
N LEU A 95 1.66 11.38 -6.41
CA LEU A 95 1.20 12.52 -5.61
C LEU A 95 0.97 13.78 -6.47
N ALA A 96 1.88 14.04 -7.40
CA ALA A 96 1.77 15.21 -8.30
C ALA A 96 0.65 15.06 -9.33
N GLN A 97 0.31 13.86 -9.76
CA GLN A 97 -0.56 13.61 -10.90
C GLN A 97 -1.90 12.95 -10.56
N ALA A 98 -2.00 12.24 -9.44
CA ALA A 98 -3.16 11.41 -9.10
C ALA A 98 -4.48 12.19 -9.05
N ARG A 99 -4.43 13.45 -8.60
CA ARG A 99 -5.62 14.32 -8.51
C ARG A 99 -6.38 14.45 -9.83
N LYS A 100 -5.67 14.61 -10.96
CA LYS A 100 -6.31 14.75 -12.28
C LYS A 100 -7.03 13.48 -12.73
N PHE A 101 -6.69 12.34 -12.14
CA PHE A 101 -7.29 11.04 -12.41
C PHE A 101 -8.31 10.62 -11.35
N ASN A 102 -8.68 11.54 -10.44
CA ASN A 102 -9.59 11.30 -9.32
C ASN A 102 -9.09 10.22 -8.36
N VAL A 103 -7.78 10.21 -8.11
CA VAL A 103 -7.11 9.34 -7.13
C VAL A 103 -6.52 10.22 -6.02
N GLY A 104 -6.88 9.93 -4.78
CA GLY A 104 -6.29 10.51 -3.58
C GLY A 104 -5.39 9.51 -2.88
N MET A 105 -4.43 10.00 -2.09
CA MET A 105 -3.56 9.16 -1.27
C MET A 105 -3.58 9.61 0.18
N VAL A 106 -3.62 8.64 1.09
CA VAL A 106 -3.42 8.82 2.52
C VAL A 106 -2.20 7.99 2.90
N LEU A 107 -1.17 8.66 3.40
CA LEU A 107 0.12 8.06 3.72
C LEU A 107 0.37 8.20 5.22
N ALA A 108 0.59 7.09 5.91
CA ALA A 108 1.03 7.08 7.29
C ALA A 108 2.48 6.61 7.36
N HIS A 109 3.31 7.31 8.13
CA HIS A 109 4.71 6.96 8.34
C HIS A 109 5.19 7.42 9.71
N GLN A 110 6.23 6.79 10.25
CA GLN A 110 6.70 7.05 11.61
C GLN A 110 7.88 8.04 11.65
N TYR A 111 8.72 8.09 10.62
CA TYR A 111 9.96 8.87 10.61
C TYR A 111 10.13 9.67 9.33
N LEU A 112 10.34 10.98 9.47
CA LEU A 112 10.74 11.84 8.34
C LEU A 112 12.19 11.63 7.92
N GLY A 113 13.07 11.30 8.87
CA GLY A 113 14.51 11.17 8.62
C GLY A 113 14.89 10.05 7.64
N GLN A 114 13.97 9.16 7.30
CA GLN A 114 14.16 8.12 6.29
C GLN A 114 13.83 8.59 4.87
N LEU A 115 13.23 9.78 4.73
CA LEU A 115 12.87 10.33 3.43
C LEU A 115 14.02 11.11 2.82
N GLU A 116 14.33 10.84 1.55
CA GLU A 116 15.22 11.70 0.80
C GLU A 116 14.68 13.14 0.73
N PRO A 117 15.52 14.19 0.78
CA PRO A 117 15.08 15.59 0.79
C PRO A 117 14.09 15.94 -0.32
N LYS A 118 14.34 15.48 -1.54
CA LYS A 118 13.43 15.69 -2.69
C LYS A 118 12.03 15.11 -2.46
N LEU A 119 11.95 14.00 -1.76
CA LEU A 119 10.69 13.35 -1.45
C LEU A 119 9.96 14.12 -0.35
N GLN A 120 10.67 14.61 0.67
CA GLN A 120 10.09 15.50 1.68
C GLN A 120 9.48 16.77 1.05
N GLU A 121 10.18 17.39 0.11
CA GLU A 121 9.66 18.53 -0.66
C GLU A 121 8.42 18.16 -1.46
N ALA A 122 8.42 17.01 -2.13
CA ALA A 122 7.27 16.53 -2.89
C ALA A 122 6.05 16.31 -1.99
N PHE A 123 6.24 15.74 -0.79
CA PHE A 123 5.17 15.60 0.20
C PHE A 123 4.68 16.94 0.70
N ALA A 124 5.58 17.85 1.06
CA ALA A 124 5.21 19.18 1.53
C ALA A 124 4.36 19.93 0.49
N ALA A 125 4.74 19.84 -0.78
CA ALA A 125 4.08 20.53 -1.88
C ALA A 125 2.72 19.91 -2.27
N ASN A 126 2.63 18.56 -2.31
CA ASN A 126 1.49 17.87 -2.91
C ASN A 126 0.46 17.33 -1.89
N THR A 127 0.74 17.36 -0.59
CA THR A 127 -0.26 17.02 0.43
C THR A 127 -1.03 18.25 0.90
N ALA A 128 -2.35 18.20 0.83
CA ALA A 128 -3.21 19.29 1.27
C ALA A 128 -3.56 19.19 2.76
N ILE A 129 -3.63 17.97 3.28
CA ILE A 129 -3.96 17.69 4.68
C ILE A 129 -2.75 17.03 5.33
N LYS A 130 -2.36 17.50 6.49
CA LYS A 130 -1.23 16.99 7.25
C LYS A 130 -1.60 16.82 8.71
N PHE A 131 -1.22 15.70 9.27
CA PHE A 131 -1.36 15.40 10.69
C PHE A 131 0.02 15.04 11.26
N ALA A 132 0.35 15.57 12.42
CA ALA A 132 1.58 15.23 13.14
C ALA A 132 1.31 15.09 14.64
N GLY A 133 1.80 14.02 15.24
CA GLY A 133 1.70 13.78 16.66
C GLY A 133 2.50 12.56 17.07
N GLY A 134 2.93 12.49 18.34
CA GLY A 134 3.71 11.38 18.86
C GLY A 134 5.11 11.24 18.24
N VAL A 135 5.68 12.32 17.74
CA VAL A 135 6.97 12.36 17.07
C VAL A 135 8.09 12.86 17.96
N SER A 136 9.36 12.60 17.59
CA SER A 136 10.52 13.14 18.31
C SER A 136 10.62 14.66 18.16
N ALA A 137 11.32 15.34 19.09
CA ALA A 137 11.59 16.78 19.00
C ALA A 137 12.32 17.17 17.70
N LYS A 138 13.15 16.28 17.15
CA LYS A 138 13.81 16.49 15.85
C LYS A 138 12.79 16.50 14.72
N ASP A 139 11.90 15.53 14.69
CA ASP A 139 10.86 15.45 13.66
C ASP A 139 9.84 16.58 13.80
N ALA A 140 9.47 16.96 15.04
CA ALA A 140 8.59 18.10 15.29
C ALA A 140 9.15 19.39 14.68
N ARG A 141 10.46 19.67 14.84
CA ARG A 141 11.11 20.84 14.22
C ARG A 141 11.09 20.78 12.68
N SER A 142 11.23 19.57 12.11
CA SER A 142 11.19 19.38 10.66
C SER A 142 9.77 19.51 10.10
N LEU A 143 8.75 19.10 10.87
CA LEU A 143 7.34 19.13 10.48
C LEU A 143 6.69 20.51 10.69
N ALA A 144 7.13 21.25 11.71
CA ALA A 144 6.52 22.52 12.10
C ALA A 144 6.37 23.53 10.93
N PRO A 145 7.37 23.73 10.06
CA PRO A 145 7.21 24.61 8.90
C PRO A 145 6.14 24.13 7.92
N MET A 146 5.96 22.80 7.76
CA MET A 146 4.98 22.22 6.85
C MET A 146 3.54 22.33 7.38
N LEU A 147 3.39 22.48 8.70
CA LEU A 147 2.10 22.63 9.39
C LEU A 147 1.82 24.09 9.79
N TYR A 148 2.75 25.01 9.49
CA TYR A 148 2.65 26.43 9.85
C TYR A 148 2.41 26.63 11.36
N CYS A 149 3.17 25.93 12.20
CA CYS A 149 3.05 26.03 13.66
C CYS A 149 4.43 25.98 14.34
N GLN A 150 4.45 26.16 15.65
CA GLN A 150 5.65 25.96 16.46
C GLN A 150 5.84 24.47 16.77
N PRO A 151 7.07 23.97 16.89
CA PRO A 151 7.37 22.55 17.21
C PRO A 151 6.66 22.07 18.48
N GLU A 152 6.55 22.93 19.49
CA GLU A 152 5.94 22.63 20.77
C GLU A 152 4.47 22.21 20.65
N LEU A 153 3.75 22.73 19.66
CA LEU A 153 2.38 22.30 19.39
C LEU A 153 2.33 20.82 18.97
N ILE A 154 3.31 20.37 18.20
CA ILE A 154 3.39 18.98 17.73
C ILE A 154 3.83 18.06 18.88
N GLU A 155 4.84 18.51 19.66
CA GLU A 155 5.35 17.75 20.81
C GLU A 155 4.32 17.57 21.91
N ALA A 156 3.45 18.58 22.11
CA ALA A 156 2.40 18.55 23.13
C ALA A 156 1.25 17.59 22.81
N GLN A 157 1.19 16.99 21.63
CA GLN A 157 0.09 16.11 21.26
C GLN A 157 0.17 14.77 22.02
N SER A 158 -0.87 14.48 22.79
CA SER A 158 -1.03 13.21 23.48
C SER A 158 -1.41 12.09 22.50
N LYS A 159 -1.36 10.83 22.95
CA LYS A 159 -1.79 9.68 22.15
C LYS A 159 -3.23 9.85 21.66
N GLY A 160 -3.46 9.70 20.36
CA GLY A 160 -4.77 9.93 19.74
C GLY A 160 -5.05 11.38 19.36
N SER A 161 -4.11 12.31 19.64
CA SER A 161 -4.20 13.71 19.25
C SER A 161 -3.10 14.07 18.26
N PHE A 162 -3.38 15.03 17.38
CA PHE A 162 -2.52 15.47 16.31
C PHE A 162 -2.57 16.98 16.12
N ALA A 163 -1.47 17.60 15.79
CA ALA A 163 -1.45 18.90 15.13
C ALA A 163 -1.90 18.71 13.68
N ALA A 164 -3.01 19.29 13.29
CA ALA A 164 -3.65 19.12 11.99
C ALA A 164 -3.63 20.40 11.19
N HIS A 165 -3.17 20.35 9.95
CA HIS A 165 -3.23 21.48 9.01
C HIS A 165 -3.93 21.07 7.72
N VAL A 166 -4.90 21.90 7.30
CA VAL A 166 -5.65 21.72 6.05
C VAL A 166 -5.44 22.94 5.17
N ARG A 167 -4.74 22.75 4.04
CA ARG A 167 -4.42 23.83 3.10
C ARG A 167 -5.70 24.53 2.62
N GLY A 168 -5.71 25.86 2.73
CA GLY A 168 -6.85 26.67 2.32
C GLY A 168 -8.02 26.70 3.31
N GLN A 169 -7.93 25.97 4.42
CA GLN A 169 -8.93 25.95 5.49
C GLN A 169 -8.36 26.49 6.81
N THR A 170 -7.17 26.06 7.19
CA THR A 170 -6.51 26.52 8.42
C THR A 170 -5.31 27.39 8.09
N LYS A 171 -5.13 28.50 8.85
CA LYS A 171 -3.95 29.39 8.70
C LYS A 171 -2.69 28.73 9.30
N SER A 172 -2.85 28.03 10.40
CA SER A 172 -1.84 27.26 11.12
C SER A 172 -2.41 25.92 11.56
N ALA A 173 -1.55 25.00 12.01
CA ALA A 173 -2.06 23.75 12.58
C ALA A 173 -2.93 24.00 13.82
N VAL A 174 -3.95 23.18 13.96
CA VAL A 174 -4.86 23.16 15.12
C VAL A 174 -4.79 21.78 15.77
N PRO A 175 -4.93 21.67 17.11
CA PRO A 175 -5.01 20.38 17.76
C PRO A 175 -6.31 19.66 17.35
N LEU A 176 -6.20 18.39 17.03
CA LEU A 176 -7.32 17.52 16.69
C LEU A 176 -7.17 16.20 17.44
N SER A 177 -8.21 15.83 18.19
CA SER A 177 -8.22 14.58 18.96
C SER A 177 -9.27 13.62 18.42
N PHE A 178 -8.92 12.36 18.38
CA PHE A 178 -9.83 11.27 18.06
C PHE A 178 -10.19 10.51 19.35
N PRO A 179 -11.48 10.24 19.60
CA PRO A 179 -11.90 9.48 20.77
C PRO A 179 -11.25 8.10 20.79
N PHE A 180 -10.66 7.74 21.93
CA PHE A 180 -10.11 6.40 22.15
C PHE A 180 -11.27 5.39 22.22
N GLY A 181 -11.09 4.21 21.62
CA GLY A 181 -12.11 3.16 21.64
C GLY A 181 -13.20 3.29 20.58
N TYR A 182 -13.24 4.40 19.82
CA TYR A 182 -14.29 4.60 18.81
C TYR A 182 -14.37 3.46 17.77
N LEU A 183 -13.22 2.89 17.37
CA LEU A 183 -13.18 1.80 16.40
C LEU A 183 -13.55 0.45 17.03
N GLU A 184 -13.32 0.29 18.32
CA GLU A 184 -13.65 -0.92 19.08
C GLU A 184 -15.16 -1.11 19.24
N ASP A 185 -15.90 0.01 19.29
CA ASP A 185 -17.35 0.04 19.43
C ASP A 185 -18.10 -0.17 18.08
N LEU A 186 -17.37 -0.16 16.96
CA LEU A 186 -17.97 -0.42 15.66
C LEU A 186 -18.42 -1.89 15.54
N PRO A 187 -19.53 -2.15 14.82
CA PRO A 187 -20.00 -3.50 14.57
C PRO A 187 -18.90 -4.37 13.97
N ARG A 188 -18.65 -5.51 14.58
CA ARG A 188 -17.65 -6.47 14.11
C ARG A 188 -18.35 -7.63 13.43
N MET A 189 -17.75 -8.09 12.36
CA MET A 189 -18.19 -9.29 11.67
C MET A 189 -18.09 -10.51 12.59
N THR A 190 -19.14 -11.29 12.68
CA THR A 190 -19.14 -12.56 13.41
C THR A 190 -18.17 -13.56 12.76
N ASN A 191 -17.78 -14.58 13.51
CA ASN A 191 -16.93 -15.63 12.95
C ASN A 191 -17.61 -16.38 11.80
N ALA A 192 -18.93 -16.51 11.81
CA ALA A 192 -19.69 -17.12 10.72
C ALA A 192 -19.65 -16.25 9.45
N GLU A 193 -19.90 -14.95 9.56
CA GLU A 193 -19.82 -14.01 8.45
C GLU A 193 -18.40 -13.94 7.88
N ARG A 194 -17.38 -13.96 8.75
CA ARG A 194 -15.97 -13.98 8.34
C ARG A 194 -15.65 -15.23 7.53
N ARG A 195 -16.08 -16.41 7.99
CA ARG A 195 -15.90 -17.68 7.26
C ARG A 195 -16.64 -17.68 5.92
N ALA A 196 -17.88 -17.19 5.89
CA ALA A 196 -18.66 -17.06 4.67
C ALA A 196 -17.98 -16.12 3.66
N LEU A 197 -17.46 -15.00 4.13
CA LEU A 197 -16.72 -14.05 3.30
C LEU A 197 -15.41 -14.67 2.76
N GLN A 198 -14.69 -15.40 3.59
CA GLN A 198 -13.47 -16.11 3.18
C GLN A 198 -13.78 -17.19 2.14
N ALA A 199 -14.85 -17.97 2.34
CA ALA A 199 -15.30 -18.98 1.38
C ALA A 199 -15.72 -18.37 0.04
N ALA A 200 -16.44 -17.24 0.06
CA ALA A 200 -16.84 -16.52 -1.14
C ALA A 200 -15.65 -15.91 -1.90
N ARG A 201 -14.56 -15.56 -1.18
CA ARG A 201 -13.32 -15.00 -1.74
C ARG A 201 -12.31 -16.03 -2.19
N SER A 202 -12.49 -17.29 -1.88
CA SER A 202 -11.61 -18.37 -2.29
C SER A 202 -12.05 -19.01 -3.62
N PRO A 203 -11.76 -18.44 -4.79
CA PRO A 203 -11.83 -19.17 -6.04
C PRO A 203 -10.56 -19.99 -6.29
N VAL A 204 -9.66 -20.06 -5.33
CA VAL A 204 -8.54 -21.00 -5.37
C VAL A 204 -9.03 -22.30 -4.73
N LYS A 205 -9.75 -23.12 -5.49
CA LYS A 205 -9.62 -24.55 -5.30
C LYS A 205 -8.13 -24.84 -5.44
N LEU A 206 -7.45 -25.04 -4.32
CA LEU A 206 -6.17 -25.72 -4.32
C LEU A 206 -6.42 -27.01 -5.09
N LEU A 207 -5.88 -27.12 -6.27
CA LEU A 207 -5.68 -28.39 -6.93
C LEU A 207 -4.64 -29.17 -6.10
N HIS A 208 -5.09 -29.73 -4.99
CA HIS A 208 -4.49 -30.93 -4.45
C HIS A 208 -4.87 -32.03 -5.43
N HIS A 209 -4.04 -32.29 -6.38
CA HIS A 209 -3.72 -33.58 -6.99
C HIS A 209 -2.87 -33.32 -8.24
N VAL A 210 -1.59 -33.19 -8.05
CA VAL A 210 -0.63 -33.77 -8.99
C VAL A 210 0.16 -34.78 -8.16
N GLN A 211 -0.46 -35.91 -7.89
CA GLN A 211 0.26 -37.12 -7.61
C GLN A 211 0.97 -37.55 -8.89
N GLY A 212 2.28 -37.72 -8.75
CA GLY A 212 3.21 -38.39 -9.55
C GLY A 212 2.72 -39.14 -10.81
N SER A 213 3.19 -38.72 -11.92
CA SER A 213 3.63 -39.63 -12.96
C SER A 213 5.15 -39.52 -13.03
N LEU A 214 5.77 -40.47 -12.40
CA LEU A 214 7.18 -40.80 -12.55
C LEU A 214 7.46 -40.96 -14.05
N ILE A 215 8.32 -40.14 -14.58
CA ILE A 215 8.95 -40.35 -15.88
C ILE A 215 9.83 -41.60 -15.72
N PRO A 216 9.63 -42.67 -16.52
CA PRO A 216 10.53 -43.81 -16.47
C PRO A 216 11.90 -43.39 -16.97
N THR A 217 12.87 -43.51 -16.10
CA THR A 217 14.29 -43.40 -16.49
C THR A 217 14.60 -44.56 -17.42
N GLN A 218 14.73 -44.32 -18.72
CA GLN A 218 15.29 -45.30 -19.66
C GLN A 218 16.76 -45.55 -19.29
N ALA A 219 17.02 -46.73 -18.79
CA ALA A 219 18.37 -47.26 -18.61
C ALA A 219 19.05 -47.38 -20.00
N ARG A 220 20.09 -46.60 -20.21
CA ARG A 220 21.00 -46.81 -21.30
C ARG A 220 21.85 -48.05 -20.97
N HIS A 221 21.50 -49.18 -21.58
CA HIS A 221 22.44 -50.31 -21.66
C HIS A 221 23.59 -49.92 -22.59
N GLY A 222 24.74 -49.77 -21.95
CA GLY A 222 26.00 -49.80 -22.68
C GLY A 222 26.26 -51.22 -23.19
N ASN A 223 26.46 -51.32 -24.47
CA ASN A 223 26.98 -52.55 -25.10
C ASN A 223 28.45 -52.28 -25.44
N HIS A 224 29.33 -52.87 -24.65
CA HIS A 224 30.72 -53.08 -25.04
C HIS A 224 30.82 -54.53 -25.50
N GLY A 225 31.21 -54.74 -26.72
CA GLY A 225 31.48 -56.03 -27.28
C GLY A 225 32.24 -55.94 -28.56
N ALA A 226 33.53 -56.39 -28.47
CA ALA A 226 34.49 -56.79 -29.50
C ALA A 226 35.08 -55.69 -30.39
#